data_2cc6e5e815f51ab4dff93c779e18a01c
#
_entry.id   2cc6e5e815f51ab4dff93c779e18a01c
#
_cell.length_a   1.000
_cell.length_b   1.000
_cell.length_c   1.000
_cell.angle_alpha   90.00
_cell.angle_beta   90.00
_cell.angle_gamma   90.00
#
_symmetry.space_group_name_H-M   'P 1'
#
loop_
_entity.id
_entity.type
_entity.pdbx_description
1 polymer ?
#
loop_
_entity_poly.entity_id
_entity_poly.type
_entity_poly.pdbx_seq_one_letter_code
_entity_poly.pdbx_strand_id
1 'polypeptide(L)'
;MSSGLAHSPFHELLFATAMNMLFEFFPLLLFLGALFLKDIYAAVTVLMIAMPIGLAVKTVRTGSIDKMYLWSTIFALALGGLTLYFRNPYFTYWKPTAFYWVVGVAFLASTWVGDKPLAQRVFGLVEGINLEKISPSQWKNLNLVWVAFFVVAGLLNIYVAYNYSEKTWATFKVFGLMAFSFVFMVAQTLWIANIIGDEDEDEEAEH
;
A
#
# COMPACT_ATOMS: atom_id res chain seq x y z
N MET A 1 24.32 -41.48 55.90
CA MET A 1 24.60 -40.12 55.38
C MET A 1 23.83 -39.96 54.11
N SER A 2 22.61 -39.45 54.17
CA SER A 2 21.79 -39.14 52.98
C SER A 2 21.89 -37.63 52.74
N SER A 3 22.56 -37.30 51.63
CA SER A 3 22.69 -35.93 51.16
C SER A 3 21.33 -35.40 50.69
N GLY A 4 20.67 -34.64 51.54
CA GLY A 4 19.57 -33.77 51.13
C GLY A 4 20.10 -32.74 50.18
N LEU A 5 19.89 -32.92 48.88
CA LEU A 5 19.98 -31.85 47.89
C LEU A 5 18.87 -30.82 48.26
N ALA A 6 19.28 -29.81 49.03
CA ALA A 6 18.43 -28.68 49.33
C ALA A 6 17.95 -28.08 48.01
N HIS A 7 16.64 -28.18 47.74
CA HIS A 7 15.95 -27.39 46.74
C HIS A 7 16.15 -25.93 47.14
N SER A 8 17.14 -25.25 46.54
CA SER A 8 17.35 -23.85 46.85
C SER A 8 16.15 -23.07 46.33
N PRO A 9 15.56 -22.16 47.15
CA PRO A 9 14.41 -21.33 46.72
C PRO A 9 14.72 -20.53 45.44
N PHE A 10 15.99 -20.35 45.12
CA PHE A 10 16.48 -19.71 43.91
C PHE A 10 16.18 -20.54 42.64
N HIS A 11 16.28 -21.86 42.68
CA HIS A 11 15.98 -22.76 41.55
C HIS A 11 14.47 -22.78 41.27
N GLU A 12 13.62 -22.78 42.27
CA GLU A 12 12.17 -22.71 42.11
C GLU A 12 11.75 -21.36 41.51
N LEU A 13 12.36 -20.27 41.99
CA LEU A 13 12.08 -18.91 41.47
C LEU A 13 12.51 -18.77 39.99
N LEU A 14 13.67 -19.26 39.63
CA LEU A 14 14.13 -19.27 38.25
C LEU A 14 13.22 -20.11 37.33
N PHE A 15 12.81 -21.28 37.80
CA PHE A 15 11.93 -22.16 37.05
C PHE A 15 10.53 -21.55 36.87
N ALA A 16 9.96 -20.95 37.91
CA ALA A 16 8.69 -20.24 37.85
C ALA A 16 8.76 -19.01 36.91
N THR A 17 9.86 -18.26 36.95
CA THR A 17 10.07 -17.11 36.05
C THR A 17 10.22 -17.56 34.58
N ALA A 18 11.00 -18.62 34.33
CA ALA A 18 11.16 -19.17 32.99
C ALA A 18 9.83 -19.71 32.43
N MET A 19 9.05 -20.40 33.26
CA MET A 19 7.71 -20.91 32.88
C MET A 19 6.76 -19.76 32.53
N ASN A 20 6.77 -18.68 33.31
CA ASN A 20 5.94 -17.51 33.01
C ASN A 20 6.36 -16.81 31.72
N MET A 21 7.66 -16.64 31.48
CA MET A 21 8.18 -16.14 30.21
C MET A 21 7.77 -17.02 29.02
N LEU A 22 7.91 -18.33 29.12
CA LEU A 22 7.48 -19.26 28.06
C LEU A 22 5.98 -19.10 27.77
N PHE A 23 5.15 -18.93 28.78
CA PHE A 23 3.71 -18.70 28.61
C PHE A 23 3.39 -17.38 27.92
N GLU A 24 4.16 -16.33 28.21
CA GLU A 24 3.98 -15.01 27.56
C GLU A 24 4.43 -15.05 26.08
N PHE A 25 5.48 -15.76 25.77
CA PHE A 25 5.98 -15.91 24.39
C PHE A 25 5.27 -17.01 23.57
N PHE A 26 4.45 -17.86 24.20
CA PHE A 26 3.78 -18.96 23.51
C PHE A 26 2.93 -18.52 22.31
N PRO A 27 2.11 -17.47 22.36
CA PRO A 27 1.39 -16.96 21.19
C PRO A 27 2.31 -16.55 20.05
N LEU A 28 3.47 -15.96 20.37
CA LEU A 28 4.48 -15.56 19.37
C LEU A 28 5.15 -16.78 18.73
N LEU A 29 5.45 -17.82 19.50
CA LEU A 29 6.02 -19.05 18.98
C LEU A 29 5.04 -19.77 18.03
N LEU A 30 3.76 -19.80 18.38
CA LEU A 30 2.71 -20.35 17.52
C LEU A 30 2.56 -19.53 16.23
N PHE A 31 2.63 -18.18 16.33
CA PHE A 31 2.63 -17.29 15.18
C PHE A 31 3.80 -17.59 14.24
N LEU A 32 5.02 -17.66 14.77
CA LEU A 32 6.22 -17.98 13.97
C LEU A 32 6.12 -19.37 13.34
N GLY A 33 5.69 -20.37 14.10
CA GLY A 33 5.47 -21.72 13.56
C GLY A 33 4.50 -21.73 12.39
N ALA A 34 3.35 -21.06 12.52
CA ALA A 34 2.36 -20.96 11.45
C ALA A 34 2.88 -20.15 10.25
N LEU A 35 3.70 -19.12 10.49
CA LEU A 35 4.32 -18.30 9.44
C LEU A 35 5.28 -19.13 8.57
N PHE A 36 6.14 -19.94 9.20
CA PHE A 36 7.12 -20.76 8.49
C PHE A 36 6.51 -22.00 7.84
N LEU A 37 5.43 -22.54 8.43
CA LEU A 37 4.80 -23.78 7.92
C LEU A 37 3.76 -23.48 6.82
N LYS A 38 3.21 -22.28 6.76
CA LYS A 38 2.12 -21.98 5.83
C LYS A 38 2.24 -20.58 5.21
N ASP A 39 1.71 -19.56 5.86
CA ASP A 39 1.71 -18.18 5.36
C ASP A 39 1.41 -17.17 6.48
N ILE A 40 1.55 -15.88 6.15
CA ILE A 40 1.29 -14.77 7.08
C ILE A 40 -0.17 -14.77 7.59
N TYR A 41 -1.13 -15.19 6.77
CA TYR A 41 -2.54 -15.17 7.15
C TYR A 41 -2.86 -16.29 8.15
N ALA A 42 -2.29 -17.47 7.95
CA ALA A 42 -2.36 -18.55 8.94
C ALA A 42 -1.72 -18.13 10.26
N ALA A 43 -0.55 -17.47 10.21
CA ALA A 43 0.13 -16.96 11.39
C ALA A 43 -0.72 -15.94 12.15
N VAL A 44 -1.32 -14.97 11.46
CA VAL A 44 -2.23 -13.97 12.04
C VAL A 44 -3.46 -14.64 12.65
N THR A 45 -4.06 -15.61 11.97
CA THR A 45 -5.21 -16.36 12.50
C THR A 45 -4.87 -17.09 13.80
N VAL A 46 -3.71 -17.78 13.81
CA VAL A 46 -3.22 -18.47 15.02
C VAL A 46 -2.97 -17.49 16.16
N LEU A 47 -2.37 -16.32 15.88
CA LEU A 47 -2.15 -15.31 16.89
C LEU A 47 -3.46 -14.76 17.47
N MET A 48 -4.46 -14.51 16.62
CA MET A 48 -5.79 -14.03 17.03
C MET A 48 -6.54 -15.03 17.91
N ILE A 49 -6.24 -16.32 17.81
CA ILE A 49 -6.79 -17.36 18.66
C ILE A 49 -5.96 -17.50 19.95
N ALA A 50 -4.64 -17.53 19.81
CA ALA A 50 -3.72 -17.78 20.91
C ALA A 50 -3.72 -16.65 21.97
N MET A 51 -3.83 -15.39 21.55
CA MET A 51 -3.80 -14.25 22.46
C MET A 51 -5.00 -14.21 23.43
N PRO A 52 -6.28 -14.35 23.02
CA PRO A 52 -7.40 -14.45 23.96
C PRO A 52 -7.31 -15.67 24.88
N ILE A 53 -6.86 -16.83 24.37
CA ILE A 53 -6.65 -18.03 25.18
C ILE A 53 -5.58 -17.78 26.23
N GLY A 54 -4.44 -17.17 25.84
CA GLY A 54 -3.38 -16.81 26.78
C GLY A 54 -3.86 -15.82 27.85
N LEU A 55 -4.65 -14.82 27.47
CA LEU A 55 -5.27 -13.88 28.40
C LEU A 55 -6.18 -14.59 29.40
N ALA A 56 -7.06 -15.48 28.92
CA ALA A 56 -7.96 -16.25 29.79
C ALA A 56 -7.18 -17.13 30.78
N VAL A 57 -6.17 -17.87 30.30
CA VAL A 57 -5.33 -18.71 31.15
C VAL A 57 -4.57 -17.88 32.19
N LYS A 58 -3.99 -16.74 31.79
CA LYS A 58 -3.29 -15.85 32.72
C LYS A 58 -4.24 -15.30 33.78
N THR A 59 -5.42 -14.84 33.38
CA THR A 59 -6.44 -14.30 34.30
C THR A 59 -6.90 -15.35 35.34
N VAL A 60 -7.13 -16.60 34.89
CA VAL A 60 -7.53 -17.71 35.79
C VAL A 60 -6.40 -18.04 36.79
N ARG A 61 -5.14 -18.01 36.33
CA ARG A 61 -3.97 -18.30 37.20
C ARG A 61 -3.67 -17.21 38.22
N THR A 62 -3.77 -15.94 37.82
CA THR A 62 -3.38 -14.80 38.62
C THR A 62 -4.55 -14.21 39.43
N GLY A 63 -5.79 -14.58 39.12
CA GLY A 63 -7.00 -14.02 39.72
C GLY A 63 -7.27 -12.56 39.35
N SER A 64 -6.48 -11.98 38.42
CA SER A 64 -6.60 -10.59 37.99
C SER A 64 -6.31 -10.44 36.49
N ILE A 65 -6.98 -9.48 35.83
CA ILE A 65 -6.75 -9.20 34.41
C ILE A 65 -5.48 -8.33 34.30
N ASP A 66 -4.48 -8.86 33.60
CA ASP A 66 -3.31 -8.11 33.22
C ASP A 66 -3.68 -7.09 32.12
N LYS A 67 -3.68 -5.80 32.47
CA LYS A 67 -4.08 -4.73 31.56
C LYS A 67 -3.19 -4.63 30.31
N MET A 68 -1.90 -4.88 30.45
CA MET A 68 -0.97 -4.83 29.32
C MET A 68 -1.25 -5.97 28.35
N TYR A 69 -1.44 -7.19 28.86
CA TYR A 69 -1.80 -8.34 28.03
C TYR A 69 -3.18 -8.18 27.37
N LEU A 70 -4.14 -7.59 28.07
CA LEU A 70 -5.47 -7.27 27.54
C LEU A 70 -5.36 -6.31 26.34
N TRP A 71 -4.65 -5.19 26.50
CA TRP A 71 -4.46 -4.23 25.39
C TRP A 71 -3.74 -4.86 24.21
N SER A 72 -2.69 -5.64 24.44
CA SER A 72 -1.98 -6.39 23.40
C SER A 72 -2.91 -7.35 22.67
N THR A 73 -3.82 -8.02 23.37
CA THR A 73 -4.83 -8.91 22.79
C THR A 73 -5.81 -8.11 21.91
N ILE A 74 -6.32 -6.97 22.41
CA ILE A 74 -7.21 -6.09 21.63
C ILE A 74 -6.53 -5.61 20.36
N PHE A 75 -5.28 -5.15 20.43
CA PHE A 75 -4.51 -4.75 19.27
C PHE A 75 -4.28 -5.91 18.29
N ALA A 76 -3.92 -7.09 18.78
CA ALA A 76 -3.74 -8.27 17.94
C ALA A 76 -5.03 -8.66 17.21
N LEU A 77 -6.18 -8.60 17.89
CA LEU A 77 -7.48 -8.87 17.28
C LEU A 77 -7.89 -7.79 16.26
N ALA A 78 -7.69 -6.51 16.59
CA ALA A 78 -8.03 -5.41 15.70
C ALA A 78 -7.17 -5.42 14.42
N LEU A 79 -5.84 -5.45 14.56
CA LEU A 79 -4.92 -5.45 13.43
C LEU A 79 -4.95 -6.77 12.65
N GLY A 80 -5.08 -7.89 13.36
CA GLY A 80 -5.24 -9.22 12.74
C GLY A 80 -6.55 -9.32 11.97
N GLY A 81 -7.67 -8.86 12.55
CA GLY A 81 -8.96 -8.79 11.89
C GLY A 81 -8.91 -7.93 10.63
N LEU A 82 -8.27 -6.75 10.71
CA LEU A 82 -8.05 -5.88 9.58
C LEU A 82 -7.21 -6.57 8.48
N THR A 83 -6.14 -7.28 8.87
CA THR A 83 -5.27 -8.03 7.96
C THR A 83 -6.04 -9.13 7.23
N LEU A 84 -6.89 -9.88 7.97
CA LEU A 84 -7.71 -10.93 7.37
C LEU A 84 -8.86 -10.37 6.53
N TYR A 85 -9.47 -9.26 6.94
CA TYR A 85 -10.50 -8.57 6.17
C TYR A 85 -9.97 -8.08 4.82
N PHE A 86 -8.76 -7.50 4.81
CA PHE A 86 -8.10 -7.05 3.58
C PHE A 86 -7.41 -8.18 2.78
N ARG A 87 -7.54 -9.44 3.20
CA ARG A 87 -7.12 -10.61 2.43
C ARG A 87 -7.90 -10.81 1.13
N ASN A 88 -9.02 -10.12 0.97
CA ASN A 88 -9.84 -10.21 -0.23
C ASN A 88 -8.99 -9.78 -1.46
N PRO A 89 -8.81 -10.66 -2.48
CA PRO A 89 -8.08 -10.31 -3.70
C PRO A 89 -8.62 -9.05 -4.38
N TYR A 90 -9.91 -8.78 -4.25
CA TYR A 90 -10.53 -7.56 -4.76
C TYR A 90 -9.93 -6.28 -4.16
N PHE A 91 -9.56 -6.27 -2.87
CA PHE A 91 -8.88 -5.12 -2.27
C PHE A 91 -7.51 -4.86 -2.92
N THR A 92 -6.78 -5.94 -3.26
CA THR A 92 -5.50 -5.84 -3.97
C THR A 92 -5.67 -5.29 -5.38
N TYR A 93 -6.76 -5.63 -6.05
CA TYR A 93 -7.09 -5.13 -7.39
C TYR A 93 -7.43 -3.63 -7.40
N TRP A 94 -8.03 -3.13 -6.32
CA TRP A 94 -8.40 -1.72 -6.19
C TRP A 94 -7.25 -0.78 -5.88
N LYS A 95 -6.14 -1.25 -5.29
CA LYS A 95 -5.00 -0.41 -4.91
C LYS A 95 -4.43 0.42 -6.08
N PRO A 96 -4.10 -0.17 -7.24
CA PRO A 96 -3.63 0.61 -8.38
C PRO A 96 -4.67 1.61 -8.90
N THR A 97 -5.94 1.19 -8.98
CA THR A 97 -7.03 2.05 -9.42
C THR A 97 -7.21 3.26 -8.51
N ALA A 98 -7.26 3.03 -7.19
CA ALA A 98 -7.35 4.12 -6.22
C ALA A 98 -6.19 5.11 -6.36
N PHE A 99 -4.97 4.61 -6.56
CA PHE A 99 -3.81 5.47 -6.81
C PHE A 99 -3.98 6.32 -8.06
N TYR A 100 -4.33 5.72 -9.21
CA TYR A 100 -4.57 6.46 -10.44
C TYR A 100 -5.66 7.51 -10.29
N TRP A 101 -6.77 7.17 -9.64
CA TRP A 101 -7.88 8.11 -9.47
C TRP A 101 -7.55 9.23 -8.50
N VAL A 102 -6.82 8.97 -7.42
CA VAL A 102 -6.35 10.03 -6.51
C VAL A 102 -5.43 11.00 -7.25
N VAL A 103 -4.50 10.50 -8.07
CA VAL A 103 -3.64 11.34 -8.90
C VAL A 103 -4.48 12.11 -9.94
N GLY A 104 -5.42 11.44 -10.59
CA GLY A 104 -6.35 12.07 -11.53
C GLY A 104 -7.16 13.21 -10.90
N VAL A 105 -7.66 13.00 -9.68
CA VAL A 105 -8.36 14.06 -8.90
C VAL A 105 -7.42 15.21 -8.56
N ALA A 106 -6.15 14.95 -8.22
CA ALA A 106 -5.17 15.99 -7.97
C ALA A 106 -4.89 16.82 -9.23
N PHE A 107 -4.74 16.18 -10.40
CA PHE A 107 -4.62 16.90 -11.68
C PHE A 107 -5.89 17.71 -11.97
N LEU A 108 -7.06 17.15 -11.79
CA LEU A 108 -8.33 17.85 -11.99
C LEU A 108 -8.46 19.07 -11.06
N ALA A 109 -8.21 18.89 -9.78
CA ALA A 109 -8.27 19.96 -8.78
C ALA A 109 -7.28 21.10 -9.09
N SER A 110 -6.09 20.77 -9.62
CA SER A 110 -5.07 21.76 -9.98
C SER A 110 -5.51 22.71 -11.10
N THR A 111 -6.61 22.41 -11.81
CA THR A 111 -7.17 23.31 -12.83
C THR A 111 -7.76 24.57 -12.19
N TRP A 112 -8.20 24.49 -10.94
CA TRP A 112 -8.83 25.60 -10.20
C TRP A 112 -8.02 26.05 -8.98
N VAL A 113 -7.09 25.21 -8.50
CA VAL A 113 -6.31 25.45 -7.28
C VAL A 113 -4.85 25.70 -7.62
N GLY A 114 -4.37 26.90 -7.34
CA GLY A 114 -2.98 27.33 -7.58
C GLY A 114 -2.79 28.08 -8.90
N ASP A 115 -1.56 28.57 -9.11
CA ASP A 115 -1.23 29.47 -10.21
C ASP A 115 -1.07 28.76 -11.56
N LYS A 116 -0.71 27.48 -11.55
CA LYS A 116 -0.45 26.68 -12.74
C LYS A 116 -1.01 25.27 -12.58
N PRO A 117 -1.61 24.67 -13.64
CA PRO A 117 -2.04 23.27 -13.64
C PRO A 117 -0.87 22.31 -13.33
N LEU A 118 -1.16 21.15 -12.75
CA LEU A 118 -0.12 20.16 -12.42
C LEU A 118 0.68 19.71 -13.64
N ALA A 119 0.04 19.54 -14.80
CA ALA A 119 0.74 19.20 -16.04
C ALA A 119 1.85 20.24 -16.32
N GLN A 120 1.55 21.54 -16.26
CA GLN A 120 2.54 22.60 -16.47
C GLN A 120 3.68 22.57 -15.45
N ARG A 121 3.39 22.23 -14.19
CA ARG A 121 4.42 22.11 -13.14
C ARG A 121 5.34 20.91 -13.39
N VAL A 122 4.77 19.78 -13.80
CA VAL A 122 5.54 18.56 -14.10
C VAL A 122 6.45 18.76 -15.30
N PHE A 123 5.94 19.36 -16.39
CA PHE A 123 6.76 19.67 -17.56
C PHE A 123 7.81 20.75 -17.28
N GLY A 124 7.54 21.68 -16.38
CA GLY A 124 8.50 22.70 -15.95
C GLY A 124 9.73 22.15 -15.21
N LEU A 125 9.73 20.84 -14.84
CA LEU A 125 10.90 20.14 -14.31
C LEU A 125 11.83 19.60 -15.40
N VAL A 126 11.39 19.62 -16.67
CA VAL A 126 12.19 19.12 -17.81
C VAL A 126 12.95 20.29 -18.41
N GLU A 127 14.27 20.24 -18.35
CA GLU A 127 15.13 21.25 -18.93
C GLU A 127 15.17 21.17 -20.48
N GLY A 128 15.34 22.30 -21.15
CA GLY A 128 15.57 22.34 -22.60
C GLY A 128 14.31 22.41 -23.47
N ILE A 129 13.11 22.53 -22.88
CA ILE A 129 11.86 22.76 -23.63
C ILE A 129 11.40 24.19 -23.42
N ASN A 130 11.16 24.94 -24.50
CA ASN A 130 10.59 26.30 -24.41
C ASN A 130 9.07 26.22 -24.14
N LEU A 131 8.74 26.10 -22.86
CA LEU A 131 7.35 25.98 -22.41
C LEU A 131 6.56 27.30 -22.40
N GLU A 132 7.24 28.43 -22.64
CA GLU A 132 6.62 29.76 -22.68
C GLU A 132 5.72 29.93 -23.91
N LYS A 133 5.98 29.19 -24.97
CA LYS A 133 5.17 29.14 -26.19
C LYS A 133 3.81 28.44 -26.01
N ILE A 134 3.59 27.70 -24.94
CA ILE A 134 2.34 26.98 -24.70
C ILE A 134 1.36 27.89 -23.97
N SER A 135 0.24 28.19 -24.60
CA SER A 135 -0.79 29.06 -24.03
C SER A 135 -1.46 28.47 -22.78
N PRO A 136 -2.03 29.34 -21.90
CA PRO A 136 -2.75 28.85 -20.70
C PRO A 136 -3.91 27.89 -21.00
N SER A 137 -4.56 28.04 -22.15
CA SER A 137 -5.66 27.15 -22.58
C SER A 137 -5.13 25.77 -22.99
N GLN A 138 -4.01 25.71 -23.68
CA GLN A 138 -3.35 24.47 -24.05
C GLN A 138 -2.86 23.70 -22.81
N TRP A 139 -2.32 24.40 -21.80
CA TRP A 139 -1.95 23.80 -20.52
C TRP A 139 -3.15 23.19 -19.79
N LYS A 140 -4.30 23.87 -19.79
CA LYS A 140 -5.54 23.31 -19.21
C LYS A 140 -6.00 22.05 -19.97
N ASN A 141 -5.96 22.09 -21.30
CA ASN A 141 -6.31 20.94 -22.13
C ASN A 141 -5.38 19.74 -21.86
N LEU A 142 -4.07 19.98 -21.82
CA LEU A 142 -3.10 18.93 -21.49
C LEU A 142 -3.36 18.37 -20.10
N ASN A 143 -3.66 19.21 -19.11
CA ASN A 143 -3.99 18.78 -17.76
C ASN A 143 -5.24 17.88 -17.74
N LEU A 144 -6.27 18.19 -18.53
CA LEU A 144 -7.46 17.35 -18.66
C LEU A 144 -7.17 16.03 -19.38
N VAL A 145 -6.27 16.01 -20.36
CA VAL A 145 -5.79 14.79 -21.01
C VAL A 145 -5.09 13.87 -20.00
N TRP A 146 -4.30 14.43 -19.07
CA TRP A 146 -3.74 13.67 -17.96
C TRP A 146 -4.81 13.09 -17.02
N VAL A 147 -5.85 13.88 -16.70
CA VAL A 147 -7.00 13.38 -15.93
C VAL A 147 -7.65 12.19 -16.63
N ALA A 148 -7.93 12.32 -17.94
CA ALA A 148 -8.51 11.24 -18.72
C ALA A 148 -7.60 9.99 -18.73
N PHE A 149 -6.29 10.16 -18.89
CA PHE A 149 -5.31 9.07 -18.81
C PHE A 149 -5.42 8.32 -17.48
N PHE A 150 -5.41 9.01 -16.33
CA PHE A 150 -5.49 8.38 -15.02
C PHE A 150 -6.84 7.68 -14.79
N VAL A 151 -7.93 8.27 -15.25
CA VAL A 151 -9.25 7.63 -15.18
C VAL A 151 -9.27 6.34 -16.00
N VAL A 152 -8.81 6.40 -17.26
CA VAL A 152 -8.77 5.24 -18.15
C VAL A 152 -7.82 4.16 -17.63
N ALA A 153 -6.63 4.52 -17.13
CA ALA A 153 -5.70 3.56 -16.54
C ALA A 153 -6.32 2.81 -15.36
N GLY A 154 -7.02 3.53 -14.47
CA GLY A 154 -7.75 2.92 -13.36
C GLY A 154 -8.89 2.00 -13.83
N LEU A 155 -9.67 2.41 -14.82
CA LEU A 155 -10.75 1.59 -15.40
C LEU A 155 -10.19 0.32 -16.07
N LEU A 156 -9.13 0.44 -16.84
CA LEU A 156 -8.46 -0.71 -17.47
C LEU A 156 -7.93 -1.69 -16.43
N ASN A 157 -7.32 -1.20 -15.35
CA ASN A 157 -6.86 -2.06 -14.25
C ASN A 157 -8.01 -2.87 -13.65
N ILE A 158 -9.14 -2.23 -13.31
CA ILE A 158 -10.31 -2.90 -12.74
C ILE A 158 -10.94 -3.84 -13.75
N TYR A 159 -11.08 -3.43 -15.01
CA TYR A 159 -11.63 -4.29 -16.05
C TYR A 159 -10.85 -5.60 -16.19
N VAL A 160 -9.52 -5.51 -16.26
CA VAL A 160 -8.68 -6.71 -16.37
C VAL A 160 -8.72 -7.54 -15.09
N ALA A 161 -8.73 -6.89 -13.92
CA ALA A 161 -8.80 -7.58 -12.62
C ALA A 161 -10.07 -8.42 -12.43
N TYR A 162 -11.20 -7.98 -12.98
CA TYR A 162 -12.49 -8.67 -12.80
C TYR A 162 -12.83 -9.65 -13.92
N ASN A 163 -12.24 -9.49 -15.11
CA ASN A 163 -12.60 -10.31 -16.28
C ASN A 163 -11.54 -11.35 -16.66
N TYR A 164 -10.35 -11.30 -16.05
CA TYR A 164 -9.24 -12.20 -16.40
C TYR A 164 -8.65 -12.87 -15.17
N SER A 165 -7.76 -13.85 -15.39
CA SER A 165 -7.08 -14.55 -14.30
C SER A 165 -6.15 -13.62 -13.53
N GLU A 166 -5.88 -13.94 -12.26
CA GLU A 166 -4.94 -13.19 -11.41
C GLU A 166 -3.55 -13.05 -12.07
N LYS A 167 -3.07 -14.12 -12.74
CA LYS A 167 -1.81 -14.11 -13.48
C LYS A 167 -1.84 -13.10 -14.63
N THR A 168 -2.93 -13.08 -15.40
CA THR A 168 -3.14 -12.14 -16.52
C THR A 168 -3.19 -10.70 -15.99
N TRP A 169 -3.95 -10.46 -14.91
CA TRP A 169 -4.00 -9.15 -14.27
C TRP A 169 -2.63 -8.69 -13.76
N ALA A 170 -1.86 -9.55 -13.09
CA ALA A 170 -0.53 -9.22 -12.59
C ALA A 170 0.43 -8.84 -13.75
N THR A 171 0.37 -9.58 -14.85
CA THR A 171 1.15 -9.28 -16.08
C THR A 171 0.70 -7.95 -16.70
N PHE A 172 -0.61 -7.73 -16.82
CA PHE A 172 -1.17 -6.48 -17.35
C PHE A 172 -0.80 -5.27 -16.50
N LYS A 173 -0.87 -5.39 -15.18
CA LYS A 173 -0.50 -4.31 -14.25
C LYS A 173 0.95 -3.84 -14.47
N VAL A 174 1.88 -4.75 -14.76
CA VAL A 174 3.29 -4.40 -14.97
C VAL A 174 3.53 -3.96 -16.40
N PHE A 175 3.22 -4.79 -17.38
CA PHE A 175 3.58 -4.55 -18.77
C PHE A 175 2.51 -3.79 -19.55
N GLY A 176 1.23 -4.07 -19.33
CA GLY A 176 0.14 -3.43 -20.05
C GLY A 176 -0.01 -1.95 -19.67
N LEU A 177 -0.03 -1.63 -18.37
CA LEU A 177 -0.11 -0.23 -17.94
C LEU A 177 1.18 0.54 -18.25
N MET A 178 2.34 -0.13 -18.22
CA MET A 178 3.60 0.50 -18.63
C MET A 178 3.59 0.84 -20.13
N ALA A 179 3.16 -0.10 -21.00
CA ALA A 179 3.02 0.16 -22.42
C ALA A 179 2.00 1.27 -22.71
N PHE A 180 0.86 1.25 -22.01
CA PHE A 180 -0.16 2.30 -22.12
C PHE A 180 0.39 3.68 -21.71
N SER A 181 1.15 3.74 -20.60
CA SER A 181 1.82 4.97 -20.16
C SER A 181 2.87 5.44 -21.18
N PHE A 182 3.64 4.53 -21.74
CA PHE A 182 4.65 4.87 -22.76
C PHE A 182 4.01 5.46 -24.01
N VAL A 183 2.94 4.83 -24.54
CA VAL A 183 2.18 5.36 -25.69
C VAL A 183 1.62 6.74 -25.38
N PHE A 184 1.07 6.93 -24.18
CA PHE A 184 0.58 8.22 -23.74
C PHE A 184 1.69 9.29 -23.69
N MET A 185 2.86 8.95 -23.13
CA MET A 185 4.00 9.86 -23.05
C MET A 185 4.50 10.26 -24.46
N VAL A 186 4.61 9.32 -25.38
CA VAL A 186 4.99 9.62 -26.76
C VAL A 186 3.96 10.52 -27.44
N ALA A 187 2.68 10.20 -27.32
CA ALA A 187 1.61 10.99 -27.96
C ALA A 187 1.58 12.44 -27.47
N GLN A 188 1.71 12.66 -26.16
CA GLN A 188 1.73 14.04 -25.61
C GLN A 188 3.02 14.78 -25.98
N THR A 189 4.18 14.09 -26.05
CA THR A 189 5.43 14.74 -26.46
C THR A 189 5.35 15.21 -27.91
N LEU A 190 4.80 14.40 -28.80
CA LEU A 190 4.56 14.78 -30.19
C LEU A 190 3.57 15.94 -30.30
N TRP A 191 2.51 15.94 -29.50
CA TRP A 191 1.54 17.03 -29.47
C TRP A 191 2.17 18.35 -29.00
N ILE A 192 3.01 18.33 -27.97
CA ILE A 192 3.76 19.52 -27.50
C ILE A 192 4.74 19.99 -28.56
N ALA A 193 5.47 19.06 -29.20
CA ALA A 193 6.44 19.41 -30.24
C ALA A 193 5.77 20.10 -31.45
N ASN A 194 4.58 19.65 -31.85
CA ASN A 194 3.81 20.31 -32.93
C ASN A 194 3.40 21.76 -32.53
N ILE A 195 2.91 21.97 -31.32
CA ILE A 195 2.53 23.32 -30.86
C ILE A 195 3.72 24.28 -30.91
N ILE A 196 4.89 23.83 -30.43
CA ILE A 196 6.10 24.66 -30.42
C ILE A 196 6.60 24.92 -31.85
N GLY A 197 6.51 23.91 -32.71
CA GLY A 197 6.94 24.04 -34.12
C GLY A 197 6.06 24.98 -34.95
N ASP A 198 4.73 24.90 -34.79
CA ASP A 198 3.77 25.77 -35.49
C ASP A 198 3.99 27.25 -35.13
N GLU A 199 4.30 27.57 -33.88
CA GLU A 199 4.59 28.96 -33.46
C GLU A 199 5.93 29.50 -33.99
N ASP A 200 6.95 28.64 -34.19
CA ASP A 200 8.21 29.03 -34.80
C ASP A 200 8.02 29.42 -36.28
N GLU A 201 7.16 28.71 -37.02
CA GLU A 201 6.83 28.99 -38.43
C GLU A 201 6.04 30.32 -38.57
N ASP A 202 5.13 30.60 -37.63
CA ASP A 202 4.34 31.83 -37.62
C ASP A 202 5.21 33.05 -37.32
N GLU A 203 6.17 32.95 -36.37
CA GLU A 203 7.13 34.02 -36.06
C GLU A 203 8.08 34.33 -37.25
N GLU A 204 8.53 33.30 -38.00
CA GLU A 204 9.36 33.49 -39.19
C GLU A 204 8.58 34.11 -40.36
N ALA A 205 7.27 33.89 -40.46
CA ALA A 205 6.42 34.42 -41.50
C ALA A 205 6.07 35.94 -41.32
N GLU A 206 6.17 36.45 -40.09
CA GLU A 206 5.91 37.86 -39.77
C GLU A 206 7.15 38.80 -39.93
N HIS A 207 8.34 38.24 -40.19
CA HIS A 207 9.60 38.94 -40.39
C HIS A 207 10.05 38.88 -41.85
#